data_8979ea381dc417ee1e81052991891497
#
_entry.id   8979ea381dc417ee1e81052991891497
#
_cell.length_a   1.000
_cell.length_b   1.000
_cell.length_c   1.000
_cell.angle_alpha   90.00
_cell.angle_beta   90.00
_cell.angle_gamma   90.00
#
_symmetry.space_group_name_H-M   'P 1'
#
loop_
_entity.id
_entity.type
_entity.pdbx_description
1 polymer ?
#
loop_
_entity_poly.entity_id
_entity_poly.type
_entity_poly.pdbx_seq_one_letter_code
_entity_poly.pdbx_strand_id
1 'polypeptide(L)'
;MKGRSCSPFVFTLAALAVLGLASGAWAQPAAPKAQAPVLVTSCGQSPGPLKLTVFLKKLGVEHDYKADATDKDIASKKYKTLIIVTGASLKGMGAAGVSMKDELARTAAIIDAAKKGGVLLVGAHIEGMARRSQGAEAGDNSDEQSIDAVCPRSQALLIRKDGDEDGRFTAIAKKQNIPMITFEKNLEIEGVLKALFGR
;
A
#
# COMPACT_ATOMS: atom_id res chain seq x y z
N MET A 1 -83.10 3.09 -34.71
CA MET A 1 -82.39 3.92 -33.67
C MET A 1 -81.15 3.13 -33.21
N LYS A 2 -79.96 3.67 -33.53
CA LYS A 2 -78.70 2.96 -33.38
C LYS A 2 -78.12 3.23 -31.99
N GLY A 3 -77.95 2.17 -31.18
CA GLY A 3 -77.22 2.23 -29.90
C GLY A 3 -75.70 2.19 -30.12
N ARG A 4 -75.01 3.20 -29.63
CA ARG A 4 -73.53 3.27 -29.67
C ARG A 4 -72.96 2.57 -28.41
N SER A 5 -72.21 1.51 -28.60
CA SER A 5 -71.45 0.83 -27.56
C SER A 5 -70.17 1.63 -27.29
N CYS A 6 -69.98 2.09 -26.04
CA CYS A 6 -68.74 2.66 -25.53
C CYS A 6 -67.89 1.53 -24.96
N SER A 7 -66.72 1.31 -25.57
CA SER A 7 -65.68 0.39 -25.04
C SER A 7 -64.77 1.13 -24.09
N PRO A 8 -64.46 0.64 -22.85
CA PRO A 8 -63.52 1.29 -21.98
C PRO A 8 -62.07 0.91 -22.35
N PHE A 9 -61.29 1.92 -22.63
CA PHE A 9 -59.84 1.82 -22.82
C PHE A 9 -59.18 1.56 -21.46
N VAL A 10 -58.65 0.37 -21.31
CA VAL A 10 -57.82 0.01 -20.13
C VAL A 10 -56.40 0.49 -20.38
N PHE A 11 -56.00 1.57 -19.70
CA PHE A 11 -54.59 1.99 -19.65
C PHE A 11 -53.80 1.10 -18.67
N THR A 12 -53.03 0.21 -19.21
CA THR A 12 -52.03 -0.56 -18.40
C THR A 12 -50.81 0.31 -18.16
N LEU A 13 -50.66 0.80 -16.94
CA LEU A 13 -49.48 1.51 -16.48
C LEU A 13 -48.36 0.46 -16.26
N ALA A 14 -47.40 0.41 -17.18
CA ALA A 14 -46.18 -0.36 -16.99
C ALA A 14 -45.25 0.40 -16.04
N ALA A 15 -45.13 -0.05 -14.80
CA ALA A 15 -44.16 0.47 -13.85
C ALA A 15 -42.78 -0.06 -14.22
N LEU A 16 -41.94 0.79 -14.81
CA LEU A 16 -40.51 0.52 -14.97
C LEU A 16 -39.84 0.57 -13.59
N ALA A 17 -39.52 -0.60 -13.03
CA ALA A 17 -38.65 -0.71 -11.86
C ALA A 17 -37.21 -0.42 -12.30
N VAL A 18 -36.72 0.79 -12.04
CA VAL A 18 -35.29 1.13 -12.18
C VAL A 18 -34.55 0.45 -11.02
N LEU A 19 -33.95 -0.71 -11.27
CA LEU A 19 -32.96 -1.28 -10.36
C LEU A 19 -31.74 -0.35 -10.37
N GLY A 20 -31.64 0.54 -9.39
CA GLY A 20 -30.45 1.30 -9.12
C GLY A 20 -29.34 0.35 -8.70
N LEU A 21 -28.36 0.12 -9.57
CA LEU A 21 -27.10 -0.50 -9.22
C LEU A 21 -26.38 0.44 -8.24
N ALA A 22 -26.59 0.23 -6.95
CA ALA A 22 -25.78 0.85 -5.92
C ALA A 22 -24.35 0.35 -6.11
N SER A 23 -23.52 1.15 -6.77
CA SER A 23 -22.07 0.97 -6.80
C SER A 23 -21.59 1.10 -5.35
N GLY A 24 -21.50 -0.02 -4.64
CA GLY A 24 -20.97 -0.05 -3.29
C GLY A 24 -19.56 0.51 -3.28
N ALA A 25 -19.40 1.75 -2.83
CA ALA A 25 -18.08 2.32 -2.61
C ALA A 25 -17.37 1.43 -1.59
N TRP A 26 -16.18 0.91 -1.95
CA TRP A 26 -15.38 0.14 -1.03
C TRP A 26 -14.97 1.02 0.15
N ALA A 27 -15.50 0.72 1.32
CA ALA A 27 -15.10 1.37 2.56
C ALA A 27 -13.78 0.73 3.03
N GLN A 28 -12.72 1.53 3.06
CA GLN A 28 -11.43 1.06 3.56
C GLN A 28 -11.53 0.69 5.05
N PRO A 29 -10.89 -0.41 5.50
CA PRO A 29 -10.77 -0.69 6.91
C PRO A 29 -9.98 0.42 7.63
N ALA A 30 -10.21 0.57 8.93
CA ALA A 30 -9.42 1.51 9.74
C ALA A 30 -7.94 1.13 9.75
N ALA A 31 -7.06 2.12 9.62
CA ALA A 31 -5.63 1.88 9.66
C ALA A 31 -5.21 1.38 11.06
N PRO A 32 -4.37 0.33 11.15
CA PRO A 32 -3.82 -0.11 12.42
C PRO A 32 -2.92 0.99 13.00
N LYS A 33 -2.89 1.11 14.32
CA LYS A 33 -1.96 2.04 14.99
C LYS A 33 -0.56 1.44 15.04
N ALA A 34 0.39 2.10 14.39
CA ALA A 34 1.80 1.76 14.48
C ALA A 34 2.36 2.11 15.85
N GLN A 35 3.37 1.35 16.28
CA GLN A 35 4.06 1.54 17.55
C GLN A 35 5.57 1.55 17.34
N ALA A 36 6.27 2.33 18.17
CA ALA A 36 7.73 2.31 18.25
C ALA A 36 8.20 1.14 19.17
N PRO A 37 9.43 0.66 19.00
CA PRO A 37 10.42 1.03 17.98
C PRO A 37 10.07 0.53 16.58
N VAL A 38 10.49 1.30 15.58
CA VAL A 38 10.23 1.04 14.15
C VAL A 38 11.51 0.58 13.46
N LEU A 39 11.45 -0.50 12.69
CA LEU A 39 12.49 -0.82 11.72
C LEU A 39 12.06 -0.33 10.34
N VAL A 40 12.91 0.45 9.68
CA VAL A 40 12.71 0.91 8.31
C VAL A 40 13.73 0.26 7.40
N THR A 41 13.27 -0.34 6.30
CA THR A 41 14.13 -0.96 5.29
C THR A 41 13.56 -0.71 3.89
N SER A 42 14.29 -1.14 2.86
CA SER A 42 13.81 -1.12 1.47
C SER A 42 13.60 -2.53 0.93
N CYS A 43 12.85 -2.62 -0.16
CA CYS A 43 12.94 -3.74 -1.10
C CYS A 43 13.42 -3.18 -2.44
N GLY A 44 14.69 -3.44 -2.80
CA GLY A 44 15.32 -2.93 -4.02
C GLY A 44 16.32 -1.77 -3.81
N GLN A 45 16.77 -1.52 -2.59
CA GLN A 45 17.84 -0.58 -2.24
C GLN A 45 17.61 0.87 -2.74
N SER A 46 16.34 1.34 -2.76
CA SER A 46 16.02 2.72 -3.11
C SER A 46 16.35 3.70 -1.97
N PRO A 47 16.53 5.00 -2.25
CA PRO A 47 16.76 6.01 -1.22
C PRO A 47 15.49 6.40 -0.44
N GLY A 48 14.34 5.88 -0.83
CA GLY A 48 13.05 6.17 -0.19
C GLY A 48 13.04 6.06 1.33
N PRO A 49 13.57 4.98 1.94
CA PRO A 49 13.60 4.82 3.39
C PRO A 49 14.22 6.01 4.13
N LEU A 50 15.31 6.57 3.62
CA LEU A 50 15.98 7.73 4.23
C LEU A 50 15.07 8.95 4.33
N LYS A 51 14.21 9.19 3.32
CA LYS A 51 13.21 10.27 3.35
C LYS A 51 12.23 10.05 4.50
N LEU A 52 11.79 8.82 4.70
CA LEU A 52 10.84 8.45 5.75
C LEU A 52 11.43 8.67 7.15
N THR A 53 12.70 8.28 7.35
CA THR A 53 13.38 8.42 8.65
C THR A 53 13.52 9.87 9.10
N VAL A 54 13.67 10.83 8.18
CA VAL A 54 13.68 12.27 8.50
C VAL A 54 12.40 12.68 9.22
N PHE A 55 11.25 12.22 8.75
CA PHE A 55 9.96 12.56 9.38
C PHE A 55 9.73 11.78 10.67
N LEU A 56 10.14 10.51 10.74
CA LEU A 56 10.07 9.73 11.99
C LEU A 56 10.90 10.41 13.10
N LYS A 57 12.12 10.86 12.77
CA LYS A 57 12.98 11.62 13.67
C LYS A 57 12.31 12.92 14.13
N LYS A 58 11.74 13.69 13.20
CA LYS A 58 11.03 14.94 13.50
C LYS A 58 9.85 14.71 14.46
N LEU A 59 9.17 13.59 14.34
CA LEU A 59 8.05 13.19 15.20
C LEU A 59 8.49 12.57 16.53
N GLY A 60 9.79 12.42 16.78
CA GLY A 60 10.28 11.75 17.98
C GLY A 60 9.89 10.27 18.05
N VAL A 61 9.67 9.61 16.91
CA VAL A 61 9.39 8.18 16.85
C VAL A 61 10.72 7.42 16.87
N GLU A 62 10.92 6.56 17.85
CA GLU A 62 12.10 5.70 17.94
C GLU A 62 12.14 4.76 16.74
N HIS A 63 13.23 4.81 15.98
CA HIS A 63 13.39 4.01 14.78
C HIS A 63 14.84 3.72 14.44
N ASP A 64 15.07 2.60 13.76
CA ASP A 64 16.32 2.26 13.10
C ASP A 64 16.08 2.17 11.59
N TYR A 65 17.08 2.56 10.81
CA TYR A 65 17.15 2.30 9.37
C TYR A 65 18.27 1.30 9.09
N LYS A 66 17.91 0.24 8.38
CA LYS A 66 18.86 -0.77 7.89
C LYS A 66 18.47 -1.16 6.46
N ALA A 67 19.30 -0.80 5.49
CA ALA A 67 19.06 -1.16 4.08
C ALA A 67 19.08 -2.68 3.87
N ASP A 68 19.93 -3.37 4.61
CA ASP A 68 20.18 -4.81 4.59
C ASP A 68 19.51 -5.57 5.76
N ALA A 69 18.46 -4.99 6.35
CA ALA A 69 17.73 -5.62 7.46
C ALA A 69 17.31 -7.05 7.12
N THR A 70 17.47 -7.95 8.09
CA THR A 70 17.21 -9.38 7.96
C THR A 70 16.14 -9.86 8.96
N ASP A 71 15.72 -11.12 8.83
CA ASP A 71 14.88 -11.82 9.78
C ASP A 71 15.45 -11.84 11.21
N LYS A 72 16.77 -11.84 11.37
CA LYS A 72 17.46 -11.79 12.67
C LYS A 72 17.19 -10.48 13.41
N ASP A 73 17.07 -9.36 12.68
CA ASP A 73 16.73 -8.07 13.28
C ASP A 73 15.33 -8.11 13.90
N ILE A 74 14.37 -8.72 13.23
CA ILE A 74 13.01 -8.92 13.75
C ILE A 74 13.00 -9.92 14.91
N ALA A 75 13.74 -11.01 14.81
CA ALA A 75 13.78 -12.05 15.83
C ALA A 75 14.30 -11.54 17.17
N SER A 76 15.03 -10.43 17.21
CA SER A 76 15.45 -9.78 18.45
C SER A 76 14.27 -9.27 19.30
N LYS A 77 13.04 -9.30 18.79
CA LYS A 77 11.78 -8.84 19.40
C LYS A 77 11.79 -7.36 19.81
N LYS A 78 12.74 -6.59 19.31
CA LYS A 78 12.87 -5.17 19.62
C LYS A 78 11.76 -4.34 18.96
N TYR A 79 11.49 -4.58 17.68
CA TYR A 79 10.61 -3.74 16.89
C TYR A 79 9.13 -4.10 17.06
N LYS A 80 8.27 -3.08 17.01
CA LYS A 80 6.80 -3.21 17.01
C LYS A 80 6.21 -2.97 15.64
N THR A 81 6.91 -2.21 14.81
CA THR A 81 6.51 -1.90 13.43
C THR A 81 7.70 -2.10 12.49
N LEU A 82 7.44 -2.73 11.36
CA LEU A 82 8.35 -2.84 10.22
C LEU A 82 7.76 -2.03 9.07
N ILE A 83 8.50 -1.07 8.54
CA ILE A 83 8.14 -0.32 7.34
C ILE A 83 9.09 -0.73 6.23
N ILE A 84 8.56 -1.29 5.14
CA ILE A 84 9.33 -1.65 3.96
C ILE A 84 8.94 -0.71 2.83
N VAL A 85 9.93 0.08 2.37
CA VAL A 85 9.74 0.99 1.24
C VAL A 85 10.03 0.25 -0.06
N THR A 86 9.07 0.25 -0.96
CA THR A 86 9.16 -0.37 -2.28
C THR A 86 9.77 0.59 -3.31
N GLY A 87 10.30 0.03 -4.37
CA GLY A 87 11.00 0.72 -5.45
C GLY A 87 12.46 0.30 -5.50
N ALA A 88 12.92 -0.05 -6.70
CA ALA A 88 14.27 -0.57 -6.91
C ALA A 88 15.23 0.52 -7.40
N SER A 89 16.47 0.44 -6.96
CA SER A 89 17.57 1.26 -7.45
C SER A 89 18.67 0.36 -7.98
N LEU A 90 18.82 0.24 -9.30
CA LEU A 90 19.89 -0.54 -9.90
C LEU A 90 21.26 -0.06 -9.40
N LYS A 91 21.45 1.24 -9.25
CA LYS A 91 22.67 1.82 -8.66
C LYS A 91 22.84 1.41 -7.19
N GLY A 92 21.77 1.45 -6.41
CA GLY A 92 21.79 1.06 -5.00
C GLY A 92 22.10 -0.43 -4.83
N MET A 93 21.42 -1.28 -5.58
CA MET A 93 21.67 -2.72 -5.57
C MET A 93 23.10 -3.05 -6.02
N GLY A 94 23.59 -2.39 -7.08
CA GLY A 94 24.98 -2.56 -7.54
C GLY A 94 26.00 -2.14 -6.48
N ALA A 95 25.76 -1.01 -5.79
CA ALA A 95 26.63 -0.56 -4.70
C ALA A 95 26.60 -1.50 -3.49
N ALA A 96 25.46 -2.13 -3.21
CA ALA A 96 25.32 -3.12 -2.16
C ALA A 96 25.79 -4.53 -2.56
N GLY A 97 26.12 -4.76 -3.83
CA GLY A 97 26.53 -6.06 -4.35
C GLY A 97 25.41 -7.11 -4.35
N VAL A 98 24.14 -6.68 -4.45
CA VAL A 98 22.98 -7.57 -4.41
C VAL A 98 22.19 -7.52 -5.70
N SER A 99 21.59 -8.64 -6.07
CA SER A 99 20.63 -8.73 -7.17
C SER A 99 19.17 -8.49 -6.68
N MET A 100 18.25 -8.26 -7.61
CA MET A 100 16.83 -8.20 -7.28
C MET A 100 16.34 -9.53 -6.67
N LYS A 101 16.86 -10.67 -7.12
CA LYS A 101 16.56 -11.98 -6.54
C LYS A 101 16.95 -12.06 -5.06
N ASP A 102 18.13 -11.53 -4.70
CA ASP A 102 18.60 -11.50 -3.31
C ASP A 102 17.72 -10.59 -2.45
N GLU A 103 17.35 -9.42 -2.98
CA GLU A 103 16.44 -8.49 -2.31
C GLU A 103 15.05 -9.10 -2.06
N LEU A 104 14.50 -9.81 -3.03
CA LEU A 104 13.22 -10.51 -2.89
C LEU A 104 13.30 -11.61 -1.83
N ALA A 105 14.38 -12.40 -1.83
CA ALA A 105 14.59 -13.46 -0.84
C ALA A 105 14.74 -12.89 0.58
N ARG A 106 15.56 -11.85 0.76
CA ARG A 106 15.73 -11.13 2.03
C ARG A 106 14.42 -10.53 2.52
N THR A 107 13.69 -9.87 1.62
CA THR A 107 12.41 -9.25 1.94
C THR A 107 11.35 -10.29 2.34
N ALA A 108 11.30 -11.42 1.67
CA ALA A 108 10.40 -12.52 2.05
C ALA A 108 10.70 -13.03 3.46
N ALA A 109 11.98 -13.27 3.79
CA ALA A 109 12.40 -13.76 5.10
C ALA A 109 12.04 -12.76 6.23
N ILE A 110 12.31 -11.47 6.05
CA ILE A 110 12.01 -10.45 7.07
C ILE A 110 10.49 -10.27 7.27
N ILE A 111 9.69 -10.36 6.21
CA ILE A 111 8.22 -10.32 6.31
C ILE A 111 7.69 -11.53 7.09
N ASP A 112 8.21 -12.73 6.82
CA ASP A 112 7.80 -13.94 7.53
C ASP A 112 8.17 -13.87 9.01
N ALA A 113 9.34 -13.35 9.34
CA ALA A 113 9.76 -13.12 10.71
C ALA A 113 8.86 -12.08 11.41
N ALA A 114 8.52 -10.97 10.73
CA ALA A 114 7.61 -9.95 11.25
C ALA A 114 6.24 -10.53 11.57
N LYS A 115 5.66 -11.32 10.65
CA LYS A 115 4.37 -12.00 10.86
C LYS A 115 4.41 -12.94 12.06
N LYS A 116 5.45 -13.78 12.17
CA LYS A 116 5.63 -14.70 13.31
C LYS A 116 5.80 -13.95 14.63
N GLY A 117 6.48 -12.80 14.60
CA GLY A 117 6.75 -11.97 15.78
C GLY A 117 5.60 -11.04 16.19
N GLY A 118 4.50 -11.00 15.44
CA GLY A 118 3.40 -10.05 15.68
C GLY A 118 3.79 -8.59 15.45
N VAL A 119 4.80 -8.34 14.60
CA VAL A 119 5.28 -7.00 14.22
C VAL A 119 4.37 -6.48 13.11
N LEU A 120 3.84 -5.27 13.29
CA LEU A 120 3.01 -4.62 12.26
C LEU A 120 3.84 -4.35 11.01
N LEU A 121 3.41 -4.88 9.86
CA LEU A 121 4.04 -4.61 8.58
C LEU A 121 3.29 -3.50 7.82
N VAL A 122 4.01 -2.43 7.48
CA VAL A 122 3.54 -1.34 6.61
C VAL A 122 4.34 -1.35 5.32
N GLY A 123 3.67 -1.54 4.20
CA GLY A 123 4.25 -1.37 2.87
C GLY A 123 4.17 0.11 2.47
N ALA A 124 5.27 0.68 2.04
CA ALA A 124 5.31 2.09 1.68
C ALA A 124 5.86 2.29 0.26
N HIS A 125 5.17 3.11 -0.56
CA HIS A 125 5.66 3.55 -1.86
C HIS A 125 5.67 5.08 -1.90
N ILE A 126 6.83 5.66 -1.61
CA ILE A 126 6.92 7.10 -1.31
C ILE A 126 7.65 7.91 -2.39
N GLU A 127 8.17 7.25 -3.40
CA GLU A 127 8.85 7.90 -4.52
C GLU A 127 7.96 8.10 -5.75
N GLY A 128 6.72 7.59 -5.70
CA GLY A 128 5.71 7.75 -6.76
C GLY A 128 6.18 7.17 -8.10
N MET A 129 5.80 7.82 -9.19
CA MET A 129 6.14 7.37 -10.55
C MET A 129 7.65 7.24 -10.82
N ALA A 130 8.51 7.91 -10.04
CA ALA A 130 9.96 7.76 -10.19
C ALA A 130 10.46 6.33 -9.89
N ARG A 131 9.62 5.50 -9.25
CA ARG A 131 9.89 4.09 -8.92
C ARG A 131 8.75 3.18 -9.39
N ARG A 132 8.19 3.51 -10.55
CA ARG A 132 7.19 2.73 -11.26
C ARG A 132 7.56 2.67 -12.74
N SER A 133 7.24 1.56 -13.41
CA SER A 133 7.21 1.51 -14.86
C SER A 133 5.77 1.64 -15.32
N GLN A 134 5.46 2.75 -15.98
CA GLN A 134 4.11 3.01 -16.46
C GLN A 134 3.68 1.93 -17.46
N GLY A 135 2.54 1.28 -17.20
CA GLY A 135 2.00 0.22 -18.04
C GLY A 135 2.72 -1.12 -17.94
N ALA A 136 3.65 -1.29 -16.99
CA ALA A 136 4.27 -2.59 -16.76
C ALA A 136 3.31 -3.56 -16.06
N GLU A 137 3.33 -4.81 -16.51
CA GLU A 137 2.67 -5.90 -15.83
C GLU A 137 3.39 -6.25 -14.52
N ALA A 138 2.69 -6.93 -13.61
CA ALA A 138 3.28 -7.36 -12.35
C ALA A 138 4.49 -8.28 -12.58
N GLY A 139 5.64 -7.92 -12.01
CA GLY A 139 6.88 -8.68 -12.13
C GLY A 139 7.73 -8.36 -13.35
N ASP A 140 7.30 -7.48 -14.24
CA ASP A 140 8.05 -7.16 -15.48
C ASP A 140 9.37 -6.42 -15.22
N ASN A 141 9.46 -5.70 -14.10
CA ASN A 141 10.68 -4.98 -13.73
C ASN A 141 10.91 -4.94 -12.21
N SER A 142 12.08 -4.48 -11.81
CA SER A 142 12.51 -4.50 -10.40
C SER A 142 11.61 -3.65 -9.48
N ASP A 143 11.11 -2.50 -9.95
CA ASP A 143 10.20 -1.66 -9.18
C ASP A 143 8.91 -2.42 -8.87
N GLU A 144 8.29 -3.00 -9.90
CA GLU A 144 7.05 -3.76 -9.78
C GLU A 144 7.24 -5.06 -8.97
N GLN A 145 8.38 -5.74 -9.14
CA GLN A 145 8.73 -6.91 -8.32
C GLN A 145 8.81 -6.56 -6.83
N SER A 146 9.37 -5.40 -6.49
CA SER A 146 9.43 -4.94 -5.11
C SER A 146 8.04 -4.67 -4.52
N ILE A 147 7.13 -4.07 -5.32
CA ILE A 147 5.73 -3.83 -4.95
C ILE A 147 5.01 -5.16 -4.70
N ASP A 148 5.15 -6.12 -5.61
CA ASP A 148 4.50 -7.44 -5.49
C ASP A 148 5.00 -8.25 -4.29
N ALA A 149 6.27 -8.10 -3.93
CA ALA A 149 6.84 -8.79 -2.78
C ALA A 149 6.32 -8.24 -1.44
N VAL A 150 6.02 -6.95 -1.36
CA VAL A 150 5.74 -6.24 -0.10
C VAL A 150 4.26 -5.93 0.08
N CYS A 151 3.66 -5.21 -0.89
CA CYS A 151 2.34 -4.60 -0.67
C CYS A 151 1.21 -5.62 -0.42
N PRO A 152 1.11 -6.75 -1.14
CA PRO A 152 0.06 -7.73 -0.89
C PRO A 152 0.18 -8.46 0.46
N ARG A 153 1.34 -8.36 1.11
CA ARG A 153 1.63 -9.03 2.38
C ARG A 153 1.54 -8.09 3.59
N SER A 154 1.37 -6.79 3.33
CA SER A 154 1.31 -5.73 4.33
C SER A 154 -0.05 -5.68 5.05
N GLN A 155 -0.08 -5.04 6.22
CA GLN A 155 -1.29 -4.81 7.02
C GLN A 155 -1.81 -3.37 6.85
N ALA A 156 -1.02 -2.49 6.26
CA ALA A 156 -1.39 -1.15 5.81
C ALA A 156 -0.46 -0.70 4.69
N LEU A 157 -0.94 0.19 3.85
CA LEU A 157 -0.14 0.81 2.78
C LEU A 157 -0.01 2.31 3.00
N LEU A 158 1.18 2.86 2.73
CA LEU A 158 1.48 4.28 2.71
C LEU A 158 1.95 4.65 1.29
N ILE A 159 1.10 5.30 0.52
CA ILE A 159 1.29 5.45 -0.92
C ILE A 159 1.28 6.90 -1.35
N ARG A 160 2.31 7.32 -2.10
CA ARG A 160 2.27 8.60 -2.81
C ARG A 160 1.33 8.46 -4.02
N LYS A 161 0.36 9.38 -4.14
CA LYS A 161 -0.76 9.27 -5.08
C LYS A 161 -0.35 9.10 -6.53
N ASP A 162 0.67 9.82 -6.99
CA ASP A 162 1.17 9.69 -8.36
C ASP A 162 1.74 8.28 -8.66
N GLY A 163 2.14 7.53 -7.65
CA GLY A 163 2.52 6.12 -7.82
C GLY A 163 1.35 5.17 -8.07
N ASP A 164 0.12 5.60 -7.84
CA ASP A 164 -1.12 4.81 -8.00
C ASP A 164 -2.04 5.32 -9.12
N GLU A 165 -1.51 6.04 -10.10
CA GLU A 165 -2.30 6.57 -11.23
C GLU A 165 -3.00 5.48 -12.04
N ASP A 166 -2.40 4.29 -12.13
CA ASP A 166 -2.98 3.09 -12.75
C ASP A 166 -3.91 2.31 -11.83
N GLY A 167 -4.06 2.72 -10.57
CA GLY A 167 -4.90 2.06 -9.57
C GLY A 167 -4.35 0.73 -9.03
N ARG A 168 -3.07 0.43 -9.25
CA ARG A 168 -2.45 -0.84 -8.82
C ARG A 168 -2.46 -1.03 -7.31
N PHE A 169 -2.02 -0.03 -6.53
CA PHE A 169 -2.04 -0.12 -5.07
C PHE A 169 -3.47 -0.14 -4.53
N THR A 170 -4.37 0.63 -5.15
CA THR A 170 -5.80 0.58 -4.85
C THR A 170 -6.36 -0.82 -5.07
N ALA A 171 -6.00 -1.50 -6.16
CA ALA A 171 -6.42 -2.87 -6.42
C ALA A 171 -5.85 -3.85 -5.39
N ILE A 172 -4.57 -3.72 -5.01
CA ILE A 172 -3.95 -4.53 -3.95
C ILE A 172 -4.67 -4.32 -2.62
N ALA A 173 -4.90 -3.07 -2.23
CA ALA A 173 -5.56 -2.73 -0.98
C ALA A 173 -6.98 -3.33 -0.89
N LYS A 174 -7.76 -3.20 -1.97
CA LYS A 174 -9.09 -3.82 -2.08
C LYS A 174 -9.04 -5.34 -1.98
N LYS A 175 -8.16 -5.99 -2.76
CA LYS A 175 -8.02 -7.44 -2.79
C LYS A 175 -7.63 -8.02 -1.43
N GLN A 176 -6.73 -7.34 -0.72
CA GLN A 176 -6.25 -7.78 0.60
C GLN A 176 -7.10 -7.26 1.76
N ASN A 177 -8.09 -6.40 1.48
CA ASN A 177 -8.90 -5.72 2.49
C ASN A 177 -8.04 -5.01 3.55
N ILE A 178 -7.05 -4.24 3.09
CA ILE A 178 -6.13 -3.48 3.95
C ILE A 178 -6.27 -1.98 3.71
N PRO A 179 -6.07 -1.13 4.73
CA PRO A 179 -6.14 0.31 4.57
C PRO A 179 -4.96 0.84 3.75
N MET A 180 -5.26 1.85 2.93
CA MET A 180 -4.27 2.59 2.15
C MET A 180 -4.34 4.07 2.53
N ILE A 181 -3.26 4.57 3.13
CA ILE A 181 -3.09 5.97 3.46
C ILE A 181 -2.34 6.64 2.32
N THR A 182 -2.90 7.69 1.74
CA THR A 182 -2.31 8.38 0.59
C THR A 182 -1.86 9.79 0.94
N PHE A 183 -0.86 10.28 0.20
CA PHE A 183 -0.38 11.67 0.25
C PHE A 183 0.08 12.11 -1.14
N GLU A 184 0.10 13.41 -1.40
CA GLU A 184 0.51 13.98 -2.70
C GLU A 184 1.96 14.46 -2.70
N LYS A 185 2.35 15.16 -1.64
CA LYS A 185 3.67 15.79 -1.53
C LYS A 185 4.47 15.22 -0.37
N ASN A 186 5.77 15.12 -0.51
CA ASN A 186 6.66 14.58 0.53
C ASN A 186 6.49 15.28 1.90
N LEU A 187 6.13 16.57 1.92
CA LEU A 187 5.89 17.30 3.19
C LEU A 187 4.66 16.77 3.95
N GLU A 188 3.71 16.13 3.27
CA GLU A 188 2.52 15.54 3.88
C GLU A 188 2.82 14.22 4.60
N ILE A 189 3.99 13.61 4.35
CA ILE A 189 4.44 12.38 5.04
C ILE A 189 4.38 12.56 6.56
N GLU A 190 4.71 13.74 7.07
CA GLU A 190 4.61 14.03 8.51
C GLU A 190 3.18 13.82 9.03
N GLY A 191 2.18 14.37 8.33
CA GLY A 191 0.77 14.25 8.72
C GLY A 191 0.27 12.81 8.68
N VAL A 192 0.62 12.05 7.63
CA VAL A 192 0.19 10.65 7.52
C VAL A 192 0.89 9.76 8.56
N LEU A 193 2.16 10.05 8.91
CA LEU A 193 2.83 9.34 10.00
C LEU A 193 2.22 9.69 11.35
N LYS A 194 1.85 10.95 11.60
CA LYS A 194 1.10 11.34 12.82
C LYS A 194 -0.16 10.50 12.95
N ALA A 195 -0.95 10.40 11.88
CA ALA A 195 -2.17 9.60 11.89
C ALA A 195 -1.88 8.11 12.14
N LEU A 196 -0.86 7.55 11.48
CA LEU A 196 -0.47 6.15 11.62
C LEU A 196 -0.02 5.81 13.05
N PHE A 197 0.70 6.72 13.72
CA PHE A 197 1.18 6.54 15.10
C PHE A 197 0.20 7.07 16.18
N GLY A 198 -0.95 7.63 15.76
CA GLY A 198 -1.96 8.17 16.67
C GLY A 198 -1.46 9.38 17.48
N ARG A 199 -0.69 10.26 16.84
CA ARG A 199 -0.08 11.47 17.45
C ARG A 199 -0.69 12.74 16.88
#